data_88620f5dd347e006e39d982b4b6ccf92
#
_entry.id   88620f5dd347e006e39d982b4b6ccf92
#
_cell.length_a   1.000
_cell.length_b   1.000
_cell.length_c   1.000
_cell.angle_alpha   90.00
_cell.angle_beta   90.00
_cell.angle_gamma   90.00
#
_symmetry.space_group_name_H-M   'P 1'
#
loop_
_entity.id
_entity.type
_entity.pdbx_description
1 polymer ?
#
loop_
_entity_poly.entity_id
_entity_poly.type
_entity_poly.pdbx_seq_one_letter_code
_entity_poly.pdbx_strand_id
1 'polypeptide(L)'
;METKELKEIAELSFGKNSSRMTKEEQENIYNVDSLRQDLNYLGEIKPSKQIGTPATFNEGDLALRLINPQAAVVSSTTAGSILSLNFAKIVPNRTKVDEWYLCYYLNEAEDIQKQIELSAQGQVSTIKRLGAKFLRELKIVLPDLEKQKELGQIYRNWLIYRHQTEEALV
;
A
#
# COMPACT_ATOMS: atom_id res chain seq x y z
N MET A 1 -14.01 -18.19 -5.13
CA MET A 1 -12.83 -17.39 -4.77
C MET A 1 -11.66 -17.77 -5.64
N GLU A 2 -10.92 -16.77 -6.07
CA GLU A 2 -9.71 -16.95 -6.87
C GLU A 2 -8.49 -16.55 -6.07
N THR A 3 -7.36 -17.19 -6.36
CA THR A 3 -6.07 -16.76 -5.83
C THR A 3 -5.24 -16.25 -6.99
N LYS A 4 -4.74 -15.02 -6.88
CA LYS A 4 -3.92 -14.37 -7.91
C LYS A 4 -2.64 -13.84 -7.31
N GLU A 5 -1.60 -13.79 -8.11
CA GLU A 5 -0.39 -13.09 -7.72
C GLU A 5 -0.61 -11.57 -7.86
N LEU A 6 0.01 -10.80 -6.99
CA LEU A 6 -0.17 -9.35 -6.98
C LEU A 6 0.10 -8.71 -8.34
N LYS A 7 1.11 -9.18 -9.05
CA LYS A 7 1.44 -8.68 -10.40
C LYS A 7 0.32 -8.89 -11.42
N GLU A 8 -0.60 -9.83 -11.19
CA GLU A 8 -1.72 -10.10 -12.09
C GLU A 8 -2.87 -9.12 -11.91
N ILE A 9 -2.93 -8.45 -10.76
CA ILE A 9 -4.07 -7.59 -10.39
C ILE A 9 -3.67 -6.12 -10.15
N ALA A 10 -2.38 -5.82 -10.24
CA ALA A 10 -1.88 -4.46 -10.00
C ALA A 10 -0.55 -4.25 -10.70
N GLU A 11 -0.23 -2.99 -10.97
CA GLU A 11 1.10 -2.61 -11.42
C GLU A 11 1.93 -2.18 -10.22
N LEU A 12 3.17 -2.65 -10.15
CA LEU A 12 4.08 -2.32 -9.07
C LEU A 12 5.25 -1.51 -9.60
N SER A 13 5.61 -0.46 -8.85
CA SER A 13 6.79 0.34 -9.12
C SER A 13 7.64 0.44 -7.86
N PHE A 14 8.95 0.50 -8.05
CA PHE A 14 9.92 0.59 -6.96
C PHE A 14 10.77 1.83 -7.17
N GLY A 15 11.11 2.51 -6.09
CA GLY A 15 11.81 3.77 -6.16
C GLY A 15 13.33 3.64 -6.17
N LYS A 16 13.97 4.77 -6.42
CA LYS A 16 15.43 4.88 -6.38
C LYS A 16 15.91 5.36 -5.02
N ASN A 17 17.19 5.13 -4.74
CA ASN A 17 17.83 5.60 -3.53
C ASN A 17 17.77 7.14 -3.47
N SER A 18 17.49 7.70 -2.29
CA SER A 18 17.43 9.15 -2.09
C SER A 18 18.74 9.86 -2.44
N SER A 19 19.88 9.17 -2.32
CA SER A 19 21.17 9.73 -2.72
C SER A 19 21.27 10.05 -4.21
N ARG A 20 20.39 9.46 -5.04
CA ARG A 20 20.31 9.73 -6.49
C ARG A 20 19.25 10.77 -6.84
N MET A 21 18.64 11.37 -5.84
CA MET A 21 17.59 12.38 -6.01
C MET A 21 18.18 13.77 -5.83
N THR A 22 17.57 14.77 -6.49
CA THR A 22 17.88 16.16 -6.24
C THR A 22 17.43 16.53 -4.83
N LYS A 23 17.91 17.66 -4.31
CA LYS A 23 17.49 18.15 -2.98
C LYS A 23 15.98 18.40 -2.93
N GLU A 24 15.43 18.99 -3.99
CA GLU A 24 13.98 19.24 -4.10
C GLU A 24 13.19 17.92 -4.09
N GLU A 25 13.65 16.91 -4.82
CA GLU A 25 13.03 15.60 -4.81
C GLU A 25 13.06 14.98 -3.41
N GLN A 26 14.20 15.07 -2.70
CA GLN A 26 14.35 14.52 -1.36
C GLN A 26 13.38 15.15 -0.35
N GLU A 27 13.02 16.41 -0.54
CA GLU A 27 12.07 17.12 0.33
C GLU A 27 10.62 16.68 0.09
N ASN A 28 10.35 16.01 -1.03
CA ASN A 28 9.00 15.61 -1.44
C ASN A 28 8.80 14.09 -1.49
N ILE A 29 9.62 13.34 -0.77
CA ILE A 29 9.52 11.88 -0.72
C ILE A 29 8.31 11.45 0.11
N TYR A 30 7.59 10.43 -0.38
CA TYR A 30 6.60 9.72 0.43
C TYR A 30 7.34 8.98 1.55
N ASN A 31 7.02 9.29 2.79
CA ASN A 31 7.71 8.75 3.96
C ASN A 31 6.72 8.18 4.98
N VAL A 32 7.23 7.79 6.16
CA VAL A 32 6.40 7.21 7.22
C VAL A 32 5.32 8.18 7.71
N ASP A 33 5.62 9.48 7.74
CA ASP A 33 4.62 10.48 8.09
C ASP A 33 3.53 10.58 7.04
N SER A 34 3.89 10.45 5.75
CA SER A 34 2.91 10.40 4.65
C SER A 34 1.98 9.19 4.82
N LEU A 35 2.56 8.03 5.12
CA LEU A 35 1.79 6.81 5.37
C LEU A 35 0.79 7.00 6.51
N ARG A 36 1.24 7.61 7.60
CA ARG A 36 0.39 7.89 8.76
C ARG A 36 -0.73 8.86 8.41
N GLN A 37 -0.43 9.90 7.65
CA GLN A 37 -1.43 10.86 7.19
C GLN A 37 -2.52 10.17 6.36
N ASP A 38 -2.13 9.26 5.46
CA ASP A 38 -3.07 8.55 4.62
C ASP A 38 -3.93 7.56 5.41
N LEU A 39 -3.34 6.84 6.36
CA LEU A 39 -4.09 5.92 7.23
C LEU A 39 -5.09 6.66 8.12
N ASN A 40 -4.81 7.91 8.47
CA ASN A 40 -5.65 8.74 9.34
C ASN A 40 -6.51 9.73 8.57
N TYR A 41 -6.47 9.69 7.24
CA TYR A 41 -7.22 10.63 6.41
C TYR A 41 -8.73 10.38 6.52
N LEU A 42 -9.48 11.44 6.80
CA LEU A 42 -10.94 11.33 7.02
C LEU A 42 -11.78 11.70 5.81
N GLY A 43 -11.16 12.34 4.80
CA GLY A 43 -11.86 12.78 3.61
C GLY A 43 -12.06 11.67 2.59
N GLU A 44 -12.75 11.99 1.51
CA GLU A 44 -12.92 11.10 0.38
C GLU A 44 -11.59 10.94 -0.36
N ILE A 45 -11.27 9.70 -0.73
CA ILE A 45 -10.11 9.39 -1.58
C ILE A 45 -10.65 8.86 -2.90
N LYS A 46 -10.34 9.57 -3.98
CA LYS A 46 -10.78 9.18 -5.31
C LYS A 46 -9.98 7.98 -5.81
N PRO A 47 -10.59 7.07 -6.58
CA PRO A 47 -9.86 5.96 -7.17
C PRO A 47 -8.72 6.40 -8.06
N SER A 48 -7.64 5.60 -8.13
CA SER A 48 -6.51 5.87 -9.00
C SER A 48 -6.97 5.95 -10.46
N LYS A 49 -6.49 6.99 -11.15
CA LYS A 49 -6.76 7.17 -12.58
C LYS A 49 -5.81 6.35 -13.45
N GLN A 50 -4.86 5.67 -12.84
CA GLN A 50 -3.83 4.86 -13.54
C GLN A 50 -3.00 5.69 -14.53
N ILE A 51 -2.94 7.01 -14.31
CA ILE A 51 -2.14 7.94 -15.12
C ILE A 51 -1.03 8.51 -14.23
N GLY A 52 0.11 8.75 -14.82
CA GLY A 52 1.22 9.38 -14.13
C GLY A 52 2.50 8.60 -14.30
N THR A 53 3.59 9.17 -13.80
CA THR A 53 4.90 8.53 -13.90
C THR A 53 5.06 7.47 -12.81
N PRO A 54 5.83 6.41 -13.06
CA PRO A 54 6.13 5.43 -12.00
C PRO A 54 6.84 6.03 -10.80
N ALA A 55 7.44 7.21 -10.93
CA ALA A 55 8.25 7.84 -9.90
C ALA A 55 7.44 8.58 -8.83
N THR A 56 6.16 8.86 -9.06
CA THR A 56 5.32 9.61 -8.11
C THR A 56 4.04 8.87 -7.80
N PHE A 57 3.48 9.18 -6.61
CA PHE A 57 2.19 8.61 -6.20
C PHE A 57 1.04 9.49 -6.70
N ASN A 58 -0.04 8.84 -7.14
CA ASN A 58 -1.30 9.51 -7.45
C ASN A 58 -2.33 9.17 -6.36
N GLU A 59 -3.29 10.05 -6.18
CA GLU A 59 -4.43 9.75 -5.30
C GLU A 59 -5.09 8.43 -5.71
N GLY A 60 -5.36 7.57 -4.73
CA GLY A 60 -5.98 6.26 -4.97
C GLY A 60 -5.01 5.12 -5.23
N ASP A 61 -3.73 5.40 -5.45
CA ASP A 61 -2.70 4.36 -5.46
C ASP A 61 -2.52 3.79 -4.05
N LEU A 62 -1.86 2.63 -3.94
CA LEU A 62 -1.42 2.14 -2.64
C LEU A 62 0.06 2.41 -2.48
N ALA A 63 0.43 2.87 -1.29
CA ALA A 63 1.82 2.93 -0.85
C ALA A 63 2.05 1.78 0.11
N LEU A 64 3.06 0.96 -0.15
CA LEU A 64 3.41 -0.15 0.72
C LEU A 64 4.81 0.07 1.27
N ARG A 65 4.91 0.18 2.59
CA ARG A 65 6.20 0.23 3.28
C ARG A 65 6.88 -1.13 3.18
N LEU A 66 8.15 -1.15 2.81
CA LEU A 66 8.88 -2.40 2.53
C LEU A 66 9.56 -3.01 3.76
N ILE A 67 9.81 -2.21 4.80
CA ILE A 67 10.32 -2.68 6.08
C ILE A 67 9.21 -2.48 7.10
N ASN A 68 8.88 -3.50 7.90
CA ASN A 68 7.69 -3.53 8.74
C ASN A 68 6.46 -3.20 7.91
N PRO A 69 6.08 -4.09 6.98
CA PRO A 69 5.12 -3.77 5.93
C PRO A 69 3.80 -3.23 6.44
N GLN A 70 3.37 -2.14 5.84
CA GLN A 70 2.07 -1.54 6.07
C GLN A 70 1.66 -0.77 4.81
N ALA A 71 0.42 -0.90 4.41
CA ALA A 71 -0.11 -0.26 3.21
C ALA A 71 -1.10 0.84 3.57
N ALA A 72 -1.16 1.85 2.74
CA ALA A 72 -2.19 2.89 2.81
C ALA A 72 -2.65 3.26 1.42
N VAL A 73 -3.89 3.70 1.30
CA VAL A 73 -4.41 4.31 0.07
C VAL A 73 -4.01 5.79 0.09
N VAL A 74 -3.36 6.21 -0.96
CA VAL A 74 -2.82 7.58 -1.07
C VAL A 74 -3.94 8.59 -1.18
N SER A 75 -3.95 9.58 -0.27
CA SER A 75 -4.94 10.66 -0.28
C SER A 75 -4.47 11.84 -1.14
N SER A 76 -5.36 12.81 -1.34
CA SER A 76 -5.01 14.05 -2.04
C SER A 76 -3.91 14.84 -1.32
N THR A 77 -3.77 14.67 -0.01
CA THR A 77 -2.76 15.36 0.80
C THR A 77 -1.34 14.93 0.44
N THR A 78 -1.14 13.64 0.14
CA THR A 78 0.18 13.07 -0.15
C THR A 78 0.40 12.82 -1.64
N ALA A 79 -0.63 12.98 -2.46
CA ALA A 79 -0.52 12.81 -3.91
C ALA A 79 0.56 13.73 -4.49
N GLY A 80 1.34 13.22 -5.43
CA GLY A 80 2.48 13.92 -6.00
C GLY A 80 3.80 13.64 -5.29
N SER A 81 3.78 12.96 -4.16
CA SER A 81 5.00 12.57 -3.44
C SER A 81 5.83 11.60 -4.25
N ILE A 82 7.14 11.64 -4.06
CA ILE A 82 8.11 10.87 -4.84
C ILE A 82 8.34 9.51 -4.19
N LEU A 83 8.36 8.47 -5.03
CA LEU A 83 8.63 7.10 -4.63
C LEU A 83 10.12 6.92 -4.36
N SER A 84 10.44 6.42 -3.15
CA SER A 84 11.82 6.09 -2.74
C SER A 84 12.01 4.59 -2.56
N LEU A 85 13.22 4.16 -2.20
CA LEU A 85 13.54 2.76 -1.95
C LEU A 85 12.76 2.12 -0.81
N ASN A 86 12.21 2.91 0.11
CA ASN A 86 11.54 2.39 1.31
C ASN A 86 10.09 1.99 1.08
N PHE A 87 9.54 2.30 -0.09
CA PHE A 87 8.15 2.05 -0.43
C PHE A 87 8.03 1.43 -1.81
N ALA A 88 6.96 0.69 -2.02
CA ALA A 88 6.50 0.28 -3.35
C ALA A 88 5.22 1.06 -3.66
N LYS A 89 5.06 1.42 -4.93
CA LYS A 89 3.83 1.99 -5.44
C LYS A 89 3.02 0.87 -6.09
N ILE A 90 1.78 0.71 -5.68
CA ILE A 90 0.88 -0.32 -6.20
C ILE A 90 -0.32 0.38 -6.82
N VAL A 91 -0.52 0.18 -8.12
CA VAL A 91 -1.66 0.73 -8.85
C VAL A 91 -2.63 -0.42 -9.12
N PRO A 92 -3.74 -0.53 -8.37
CA PRO A 92 -4.69 -1.62 -8.55
C PRO A 92 -5.37 -1.57 -9.92
N ASN A 93 -5.52 -2.73 -10.55
CA ASN A 93 -6.42 -2.85 -11.69
C ASN A 93 -7.83 -3.00 -11.15
N ARG A 94 -8.61 -1.92 -11.19
CA ARG A 94 -9.92 -1.85 -10.55
C ARG A 94 -10.99 -2.75 -11.17
N THR A 95 -10.71 -3.32 -12.33
CA THR A 95 -11.59 -4.36 -12.91
C THR A 95 -11.36 -5.72 -12.25
N LYS A 96 -10.29 -5.88 -11.47
CA LYS A 96 -9.91 -7.15 -10.85
C LYS A 96 -9.87 -7.08 -9.33
N VAL A 97 -9.50 -5.93 -8.77
CA VAL A 97 -9.34 -5.76 -7.32
C VAL A 97 -9.79 -4.37 -6.88
N ASP A 98 -10.45 -4.32 -5.72
CA ASP A 98 -10.81 -3.06 -5.07
C ASP A 98 -9.62 -2.56 -4.24
N GLU A 99 -9.30 -1.28 -4.33
CA GLU A 99 -8.15 -0.69 -3.65
C GLU A 99 -8.23 -0.83 -2.13
N TRP A 100 -9.40 -0.64 -1.55
CA TRP A 100 -9.56 -0.75 -0.09
C TRP A 100 -9.53 -2.20 0.38
N TYR A 101 -10.05 -3.12 -0.42
CA TYR A 101 -9.91 -4.54 -0.14
C TYR A 101 -8.44 -4.96 -0.16
N LEU A 102 -7.69 -4.49 -1.17
CA LEU A 102 -6.27 -4.81 -1.28
C LEU A 102 -5.48 -4.24 -0.08
N CYS A 103 -5.78 -3.01 0.31
CA CYS A 103 -5.18 -2.38 1.49
C CYS A 103 -5.45 -3.21 2.76
N TYR A 104 -6.71 -3.59 2.97
CA TYR A 104 -7.11 -4.49 4.06
C TYR A 104 -6.31 -5.78 4.02
N TYR A 105 -6.27 -6.43 2.87
CA TYR A 105 -5.64 -7.74 2.74
C TYR A 105 -4.15 -7.67 3.07
N LEU A 106 -3.45 -6.67 2.54
CA LEU A 106 -2.03 -6.48 2.79
C LEU A 106 -1.72 -6.19 4.27
N ASN A 107 -2.62 -5.48 4.96
CA ASN A 107 -2.40 -5.10 6.35
C ASN A 107 -2.85 -6.14 7.36
N GLU A 108 -3.93 -6.88 7.07
CA GLU A 108 -4.63 -7.63 8.10
C GLU A 108 -4.74 -9.15 7.84
N ALA A 109 -4.56 -9.60 6.61
CA ALA A 109 -4.75 -11.03 6.31
C ALA A 109 -3.64 -11.90 6.90
N GLU A 110 -4.03 -12.97 7.58
CA GLU A 110 -3.08 -13.95 8.12
C GLU A 110 -2.24 -14.58 7.01
N ASP A 111 -2.82 -14.81 5.84
CA ASP A 111 -2.12 -15.37 4.69
C ASP A 111 -0.91 -14.53 4.28
N ILE A 112 -1.03 -13.22 4.34
CA ILE A 112 0.05 -12.30 4.03
C ILE A 112 1.18 -12.44 5.05
N GLN A 113 0.84 -12.49 6.34
CA GLN A 113 1.82 -12.66 7.41
C GLN A 113 2.58 -13.97 7.26
N LYS A 114 1.88 -15.05 6.91
CA LYS A 114 2.49 -16.36 6.68
C LYS A 114 3.45 -16.33 5.49
N GLN A 115 3.05 -15.69 4.40
CA GLN A 115 3.91 -15.57 3.23
C GLN A 115 5.19 -14.76 3.55
N ILE A 116 5.05 -13.67 4.31
CA ILE A 116 6.18 -12.85 4.74
C ILE A 116 7.12 -13.67 5.64
N GLU A 117 6.58 -14.39 6.60
CA GLU A 117 7.37 -15.23 7.51
C GLU A 117 8.13 -16.32 6.75
N LEU A 118 7.48 -16.98 5.79
CA LEU A 118 8.13 -18.02 4.98
C LEU A 118 9.26 -17.42 4.11
N SER A 119 9.08 -16.23 3.58
CA SER A 119 10.12 -15.57 2.77
C SER A 119 11.32 -15.16 3.60
N ALA A 120 11.13 -14.94 4.90
CA ALA A 120 12.18 -14.52 5.82
C ALA A 120 13.02 -15.69 6.35
N GLN A 121 12.59 -16.93 6.13
CA GLN A 121 13.35 -18.11 6.57
C GLN A 121 14.73 -18.16 5.89
N GLY A 122 15.75 -18.32 6.70
CA GLY A 122 17.12 -18.35 6.20
C GLY A 122 17.79 -16.98 6.07
N GLN A 123 17.08 -15.89 6.35
CA GLN A 123 17.70 -14.57 6.39
C GLN A 123 18.46 -14.39 7.70
N VAL A 124 19.71 -13.94 7.58
CA VAL A 124 20.60 -13.72 8.72
C VAL A 124 20.32 -12.38 9.41
N SER A 125 19.71 -11.44 8.69
CA SER A 125 19.41 -10.10 9.19
C SER A 125 18.10 -10.08 9.98
N THR A 126 18.08 -9.30 11.08
CA THR A 126 16.85 -9.03 11.83
C THR A 126 15.94 -8.04 11.11
N ILE A 127 16.43 -7.33 10.09
CA ILE A 127 15.67 -6.40 9.28
C ILE A 127 15.11 -7.15 8.07
N LYS A 128 13.79 -7.33 8.06
CA LYS A 128 13.09 -8.01 6.98
C LYS A 128 12.58 -6.95 6.00
N ARG A 129 13.16 -6.96 4.80
CA ARG A 129 12.73 -6.08 3.72
C ARG A 129 12.07 -6.91 2.63
N LEU A 130 10.90 -6.47 2.17
CA LEU A 130 10.21 -7.13 1.07
C LEU A 130 10.88 -6.78 -0.26
N GLY A 131 11.28 -7.82 -1.01
CA GLY A 131 11.89 -7.64 -2.32
C GLY A 131 10.86 -7.55 -3.44
N ALA A 132 11.29 -7.04 -4.59
CA ALA A 132 10.41 -6.83 -5.74
C ALA A 132 9.82 -8.15 -6.26
N LYS A 133 10.64 -9.19 -6.39
CA LYS A 133 10.17 -10.50 -6.85
C LYS A 133 9.12 -11.09 -5.92
N PHE A 134 9.41 -11.06 -4.61
CA PHE A 134 8.48 -11.56 -3.59
C PHE A 134 7.13 -10.84 -3.69
N LEU A 135 7.15 -9.51 -3.79
CA LEU A 135 5.92 -8.72 -3.88
C LEU A 135 5.12 -9.04 -5.13
N ARG A 136 5.77 -9.15 -6.27
CA ARG A 136 5.08 -9.47 -7.53
C ARG A 136 4.38 -10.82 -7.47
N GLU A 137 4.98 -11.79 -6.79
CA GLU A 137 4.47 -13.15 -6.66
C GLU A 137 3.60 -13.38 -5.43
N LEU A 138 3.40 -12.34 -4.62
CA LEU A 138 2.58 -12.40 -3.41
C LEU A 138 1.15 -12.82 -3.76
N LYS A 139 0.65 -13.86 -3.09
CA LYS A 139 -0.66 -14.42 -3.40
C LYS A 139 -1.76 -13.72 -2.62
N ILE A 140 -2.78 -13.31 -3.36
CA ILE A 140 -3.94 -12.60 -2.83
C ILE A 140 -5.18 -13.42 -3.13
N VAL A 141 -5.98 -13.70 -2.12
CA VAL A 141 -7.27 -14.39 -2.29
C VAL A 141 -8.34 -13.34 -2.59
N LEU A 142 -9.03 -13.53 -3.71
CA LEU A 142 -10.02 -12.58 -4.22
C LEU A 142 -11.42 -13.18 -4.21
N PRO A 143 -12.33 -12.72 -3.36
CA PRO A 143 -13.75 -12.94 -3.57
C PRO A 143 -14.22 -12.15 -4.80
N ASP A 144 -15.49 -12.27 -5.18
CA ASP A 144 -15.99 -11.46 -6.28
C ASP A 144 -15.84 -9.96 -5.99
N LEU A 145 -15.85 -9.15 -7.02
CA LEU A 145 -15.53 -7.73 -6.92
C LEU A 145 -16.50 -6.97 -6.00
N GLU A 146 -17.79 -7.33 -6.02
CA GLU A 146 -18.77 -6.70 -5.13
C GLU A 146 -18.45 -6.99 -3.66
N LYS A 147 -18.09 -8.23 -3.35
CA LYS A 147 -17.70 -8.61 -1.99
C LYS A 147 -16.42 -7.89 -1.56
N GLN A 148 -15.48 -7.74 -2.47
CA GLN A 148 -14.27 -6.95 -2.21
C GLN A 148 -14.61 -5.50 -1.83
N LYS A 149 -15.54 -4.89 -2.57
CA LYS A 149 -15.98 -3.51 -2.28
C LYS A 149 -16.61 -3.38 -0.92
N GLU A 150 -17.46 -4.36 -0.55
CA GLU A 150 -18.08 -4.39 0.79
C GLU A 150 -17.02 -4.49 1.89
N LEU A 151 -16.10 -5.43 1.76
CA LEU A 151 -15.03 -5.63 2.75
C LEU A 151 -14.09 -4.42 2.81
N GLY A 152 -13.77 -3.85 1.67
CA GLY A 152 -12.95 -2.66 1.59
C GLY A 152 -13.61 -1.47 2.27
N GLN A 153 -14.92 -1.28 2.08
CA GLN A 153 -15.66 -0.20 2.74
C GLN A 153 -15.71 -0.38 4.26
N ILE A 154 -15.88 -1.63 4.72
CA ILE A 154 -15.85 -1.93 6.15
C ILE A 154 -14.49 -1.56 6.72
N TYR A 155 -13.41 -1.92 6.04
CA TYR A 155 -12.05 -1.60 6.48
C TYR A 155 -11.82 -0.09 6.51
N ARG A 156 -12.25 0.62 5.48
CA ARG A 156 -12.15 2.09 5.41
C ARG A 156 -12.89 2.74 6.59
N ASN A 157 -14.09 2.29 6.87
CA ASN A 157 -14.89 2.80 7.98
C ASN A 157 -14.22 2.50 9.32
N TRP A 158 -13.60 1.33 9.46
CA TRP A 158 -12.87 0.96 10.67
C TRP A 158 -11.66 1.87 10.89
N LEU A 159 -10.91 2.20 9.84
CA LEU A 159 -9.78 3.13 9.94
C LEU A 159 -10.22 4.52 10.41
N ILE A 160 -11.31 5.03 9.86
CA ILE A 160 -11.88 6.33 10.25
C ILE A 160 -12.31 6.29 11.73
N TYR A 161 -13.04 5.26 12.10
CA TYR A 161 -13.51 5.09 13.48
C TYR A 161 -12.35 5.00 14.46
N ARG A 162 -11.35 4.22 14.15
CA ARG A 162 -10.16 4.06 14.99
C ARG A 162 -9.46 5.39 15.22
N HIS A 163 -9.26 6.17 14.17
CA HIS A 163 -8.61 7.47 14.28
C HIS A 163 -9.43 8.44 15.15
N GLN A 164 -10.74 8.51 14.93
CA GLN A 164 -11.62 9.36 15.73
C GLN A 164 -11.62 8.95 17.20
N THR A 165 -11.59 7.66 17.48
CA THR A 165 -11.55 7.14 18.86
C THR A 165 -10.23 7.49 19.53
N GLU A 166 -9.11 7.35 18.83
CA GLU A 166 -7.80 7.73 19.35
C GLU A 166 -7.74 9.22 19.67
N GLU A 167 -8.27 10.08 18.82
CA GLU A 167 -8.35 11.52 19.07
C GLU A 167 -9.22 11.84 20.27
N ALA A 168 -10.31 11.14 20.48
CA ALA A 168 -11.23 11.37 21.58
C ALA A 168 -10.62 11.00 22.94
N LEU A 169 -9.62 10.12 22.97
CA LEU A 169 -8.97 9.64 24.19
C LEU A 169 -7.77 10.51 24.61
N VAL A 170 -7.39 11.48 23.80
CA VAL A 170 -6.23 12.35 24.08
C VAL A 170 -6.61 13.58 24.93
#